data_7d4c575b1fd2bac421d252d4dd0c741a
#
_entry.id   7d4c575b1fd2bac421d252d4dd0c741a
#
_cell.length_a   1.000
_cell.length_b   1.000
_cell.length_c   1.000
_cell.angle_alpha   90.00
_cell.angle_beta   90.00
_cell.angle_gamma   90.00
#
_symmetry.space_group_name_H-M   'P 1'
#
loop_
_entity.id
_entity.type
_entity.pdbx_description
1 polymer ?
#
loop_
_entity_poly.entity_id
_entity_poly.type
_entity_poly.pdbx_seq_one_letter_code
_entity_poly.pdbx_strand_id
1 'polypeptide(L)'
;MNSRREFIKSLGLATAGLTILPSIDLFAAKKSWFEISLAEWSLHRTINKGDLKNIDFPEFAAKQFGIYGVEYVNQFFKDKAQDMTYLKDLNHRAKDNGVRNVLIMIDGEGNLGDADETKRQKAVENHYKWIDAANFLGCGAVRVNAAGQGTKEEVKDRVVKSLSTLADYGKKGKINVIVENHGGISSHGDWLSDVLKTVGKSNCGSLPDLGNFYEYDKYQGVADLMPYAKGVSAKTHVFDAQGNERKIDYVKMMDIVKKAKFKGFIGIEYEGGELSEIEGIKATKALLERFK
;
A
#
# COMPACT_ATOMS: atom_id res chain seq x y z
N MET A 1 -23.45 59.99 34.21
CA MET A 1 -24.07 58.67 34.24
C MET A 1 -25.26 58.63 33.29
N ASN A 2 -25.05 58.38 32.02
CA ASN A 2 -26.14 58.17 31.09
C ASN A 2 -26.08 56.75 30.58
N SER A 3 -27.19 56.12 30.74
CA SER A 3 -27.34 54.67 30.84
C SER A 3 -27.32 53.96 29.46
N ARG A 4 -26.88 52.74 29.46
CA ARG A 4 -26.94 51.76 28.41
C ARG A 4 -28.29 51.64 27.66
N ARG A 5 -29.30 52.40 28.05
CA ARG A 5 -30.65 52.37 27.46
C ARG A 5 -30.82 53.30 26.26
N GLU A 6 -29.97 54.27 26.05
CA GLU A 6 -30.09 55.14 24.84
C GLU A 6 -29.31 54.66 23.62
N PHE A 7 -28.35 53.78 23.84
CA PHE A 7 -27.59 53.15 22.75
C PHE A 7 -28.43 52.10 21.97
N ILE A 8 -29.48 51.58 22.57
CA ILE A 8 -30.34 50.52 21.93
C ILE A 8 -31.49 51.16 21.11
N LYS A 9 -31.79 52.45 21.27
CA LYS A 9 -32.89 53.10 20.50
C LYS A 9 -32.45 53.67 19.17
N SER A 10 -31.18 53.73 18.86
CA SER A 10 -30.68 54.23 17.57
C SER A 10 -30.36 53.16 16.52
N LEU A 11 -30.66 51.89 16.80
CA LEU A 11 -30.43 50.74 15.88
C LEU A 11 -31.74 50.17 15.26
N GLY A 12 -32.77 50.96 15.25
CA GLY A 12 -34.07 50.56 14.70
C GLY A 12 -34.50 51.41 13.51
N LEU A 13 -33.85 51.31 12.36
CA LEU A 13 -34.39 51.56 11.02
C LEU A 13 -33.24 51.47 9.99
N ALA A 14 -32.86 50.26 9.64
CA ALA A 14 -32.15 49.99 8.40
C ALA A 14 -32.88 48.90 7.66
N THR A 15 -33.45 49.28 6.58
CA THR A 15 -34.18 48.58 5.55
C THR A 15 -33.67 47.15 5.31
N ALA A 16 -34.63 46.24 5.25
CA ALA A 16 -34.46 44.87 4.75
C ALA A 16 -34.01 44.87 3.27
N GLY A 17 -32.71 44.98 3.05
CA GLY A 17 -32.08 44.54 1.83
C GLY A 17 -31.75 43.05 1.97
N LEU A 18 -32.54 42.16 1.38
CA LEU A 18 -32.17 40.77 1.16
C LEU A 18 -30.93 40.79 0.25
N THR A 19 -29.74 40.83 0.83
CA THR A 19 -28.54 40.37 0.15
C THR A 19 -28.62 38.85 0.12
N ILE A 20 -29.06 38.31 -1.02
CA ILE A 20 -28.81 36.90 -1.37
C ILE A 20 -27.29 36.78 -1.45
N LEU A 21 -26.66 36.42 -0.34
CA LEU A 21 -25.28 35.89 -0.38
C LEU A 21 -25.36 34.65 -1.26
N PRO A 22 -24.59 34.58 -2.35
CA PRO A 22 -24.50 33.31 -3.06
C PRO A 22 -24.04 32.27 -2.01
N SER A 23 -24.85 31.23 -1.83
CA SER A 23 -24.43 30.03 -1.14
C SER A 23 -23.16 29.60 -1.86
N ILE A 24 -22.00 29.86 -1.27
CA ILE A 24 -20.77 29.17 -1.65
C ILE A 24 -21.08 27.74 -1.24
N ASP A 25 -21.62 26.97 -2.19
CA ASP A 25 -21.51 25.54 -2.13
C ASP A 25 -20.00 25.26 -1.97
N LEU A 26 -19.57 25.11 -0.74
CA LEU A 26 -18.32 24.41 -0.47
C LEU A 26 -18.53 23.06 -1.14
N PHE A 27 -18.00 22.92 -2.35
CA PHE A 27 -17.88 21.62 -2.98
C PHE A 27 -17.17 20.74 -1.97
N ALA A 28 -17.94 19.97 -1.22
CA ALA A 28 -17.42 18.91 -0.38
C ALA A 28 -16.63 18.05 -1.33
N ALA A 29 -15.30 18.15 -1.29
CA ALA A 29 -14.40 17.42 -2.17
C ALA A 29 -14.84 15.96 -2.08
N LYS A 30 -15.31 15.42 -3.20
CA LYS A 30 -15.85 14.05 -3.25
C LYS A 30 -14.81 13.14 -2.63
N LYS A 31 -15.12 12.54 -1.49
CA LYS A 31 -14.14 11.72 -0.76
C LYS A 31 -13.62 10.65 -1.71
N SER A 32 -12.34 10.68 -2.00
CA SER A 32 -11.69 9.70 -2.88
C SER A 32 -11.99 8.28 -2.38
N TRP A 33 -12.24 7.36 -3.29
CA TRP A 33 -12.53 5.98 -2.97
C TRP A 33 -11.28 5.17 -2.63
N PHE A 34 -10.08 5.73 -2.87
CA PHE A 34 -8.80 5.17 -2.44
C PHE A 34 -7.85 6.29 -1.99
N GLU A 35 -6.81 5.91 -1.27
CA GLU A 35 -5.69 6.75 -0.89
C GLU A 35 -4.43 6.28 -1.61
N ILE A 36 -3.48 7.19 -1.85
CA ILE A 36 -2.21 6.86 -2.50
C ILE A 36 -1.16 6.65 -1.41
N SER A 37 -0.44 5.54 -1.48
CA SER A 37 0.81 5.29 -0.75
C SER A 37 1.99 5.21 -1.70
N LEU A 38 3.20 5.24 -1.16
CA LEU A 38 4.45 5.07 -1.88
C LEU A 38 5.16 3.82 -1.36
N ALA A 39 5.41 2.87 -2.26
CA ALA A 39 6.30 1.76 -1.98
C ALA A 39 7.76 2.22 -2.01
N GLU A 40 8.50 1.92 -0.95
CA GLU A 40 9.92 2.27 -0.82
C GLU A 40 10.77 1.68 -1.94
N TRP A 41 10.32 0.55 -2.52
CA TRP A 41 10.93 -0.05 -3.69
C TRP A 41 11.01 0.88 -4.90
N SER A 42 10.07 1.82 -5.04
CA SER A 42 10.13 2.85 -6.09
C SER A 42 11.40 3.72 -6.05
N LEU A 43 12.12 3.71 -4.92
CA LEU A 43 13.35 4.45 -4.67
C LEU A 43 14.57 3.52 -4.46
N HIS A 44 14.45 2.24 -4.89
CA HIS A 44 15.46 1.22 -4.63
C HIS A 44 16.86 1.59 -5.16
N ARG A 45 16.96 2.27 -6.30
CA ARG A 45 18.24 2.71 -6.86
C ARG A 45 18.87 3.83 -6.01
N THR A 46 18.04 4.81 -5.63
CA THR A 46 18.45 5.93 -4.77
C THR A 46 18.91 5.43 -3.39
N ILE A 47 18.19 4.48 -2.80
CA ILE A 47 18.51 3.90 -1.50
C ILE A 47 19.75 3.03 -1.57
N ASN A 48 19.84 2.14 -2.56
CA ASN A 48 21.01 1.27 -2.73
C ASN A 48 22.30 2.04 -3.02
N LYS A 49 22.19 3.22 -3.63
CA LYS A 49 23.30 4.14 -3.85
C LYS A 49 23.72 4.90 -2.59
N GLY A 50 22.85 4.92 -1.56
CA GLY A 50 23.09 5.61 -0.30
C GLY A 50 22.67 7.08 -0.30
N ASP A 51 21.99 7.55 -1.34
CA ASP A 51 21.50 8.94 -1.46
C ASP A 51 20.24 9.17 -0.60
N LEU A 52 19.53 8.10 -0.23
CA LEU A 52 18.39 8.13 0.72
C LEU A 52 18.51 6.96 1.69
N LYS A 53 18.21 7.18 2.95
CA LYS A 53 18.14 6.11 3.98
C LYS A 53 16.68 5.78 4.28
N ASN A 54 16.39 4.52 4.62
CA ASN A 54 15.06 4.08 5.04
C ASN A 54 14.48 4.96 6.15
N ILE A 55 15.31 5.37 7.13
CA ILE A 55 14.84 6.21 8.26
C ILE A 55 14.30 7.59 7.82
N ASP A 56 14.74 8.10 6.67
CA ASP A 56 14.35 9.40 6.12
C ASP A 56 13.20 9.26 5.10
N PHE A 57 12.83 8.03 4.72
CA PHE A 57 11.85 7.77 3.68
C PHE A 57 10.46 8.37 3.95
N PRO A 58 9.87 8.33 5.17
CA PRO A 58 8.58 8.95 5.43
C PRO A 58 8.57 10.46 5.17
N GLU A 59 9.60 11.15 5.65
CA GLU A 59 9.77 12.59 5.43
C GLU A 59 9.94 12.90 3.94
N PHE A 60 10.75 12.10 3.24
CA PHE A 60 11.00 12.25 1.81
C PHE A 60 9.71 12.07 0.99
N ALA A 61 8.90 11.04 1.31
CA ALA A 61 7.62 10.79 0.66
C ALA A 61 6.66 11.99 0.80
N ALA A 62 6.54 12.53 2.01
CA ALA A 62 5.69 13.69 2.29
C ALA A 62 6.19 14.95 1.59
N LYS A 63 7.47 15.29 1.74
CA LYS A 63 8.02 16.57 1.24
C LYS A 63 8.22 16.58 -0.27
N GLN A 64 8.67 15.46 -0.85
CA GLN A 64 9.00 15.40 -2.28
C GLN A 64 7.78 15.16 -3.16
N PHE A 65 6.79 14.40 -2.65
CA PHE A 65 5.66 13.96 -3.46
C PHE A 65 4.30 14.36 -2.92
N GLY A 66 4.20 14.84 -1.67
CA GLY A 66 2.91 15.04 -1.00
C GLY A 66 2.15 13.72 -0.85
N ILE A 67 2.86 12.62 -0.56
CA ILE A 67 2.28 11.30 -0.30
C ILE A 67 2.42 11.00 1.19
N TYR A 68 1.29 10.70 1.84
CA TYR A 68 1.20 10.55 3.29
C TYR A 68 0.89 9.10 3.73
N GLY A 69 1.09 8.12 2.85
CA GLY A 69 1.11 6.70 3.15
C GLY A 69 2.40 6.09 2.64
N VAL A 70 3.09 5.27 3.43
CA VAL A 70 4.35 4.63 3.04
C VAL A 70 4.32 3.14 3.26
N GLU A 71 4.98 2.41 2.35
CA GLU A 71 5.10 0.97 2.35
C GLU A 71 6.58 0.62 2.35
N TYR A 72 7.05 0.13 3.48
CA TYR A 72 8.47 -0.17 3.70
C TYR A 72 8.89 -1.48 3.02
N VAL A 73 10.18 -1.59 2.71
CA VAL A 73 10.81 -2.84 2.24
C VAL A 73 11.86 -3.27 3.26
N ASN A 74 11.70 -4.46 3.80
CA ASN A 74 12.55 -4.99 4.87
C ASN A 74 14.05 -5.00 4.54
N GLN A 75 14.40 -5.15 3.27
CA GLN A 75 15.79 -5.18 2.81
C GLN A 75 16.55 -3.87 3.09
N PHE A 76 15.86 -2.74 3.18
CA PHE A 76 16.49 -1.44 3.41
C PHE A 76 16.73 -1.14 4.89
N PHE A 77 16.21 -1.99 5.78
CA PHE A 77 16.45 -1.92 7.23
C PHE A 77 16.49 -3.31 7.90
N LYS A 78 17.07 -4.30 7.19
CA LYS A 78 17.03 -5.74 7.55
C LYS A 78 17.51 -6.08 8.96
N ASP A 79 18.49 -5.33 9.48
CA ASP A 79 19.05 -5.55 10.81
C ASP A 79 18.28 -4.77 11.90
N LYS A 80 17.17 -4.12 11.54
CA LYS A 80 16.42 -3.19 12.39
C LYS A 80 15.04 -3.70 12.84
N ALA A 81 14.62 -4.88 12.40
CA ALA A 81 13.30 -5.43 12.75
C ALA A 81 13.04 -5.48 14.27
N GLN A 82 14.07 -5.64 15.07
CA GLN A 82 14.01 -5.73 16.53
C GLN A 82 14.76 -4.59 17.26
N ASP A 83 15.30 -3.62 16.52
CA ASP A 83 15.93 -2.42 17.07
C ASP A 83 14.85 -1.40 17.48
N MET A 84 14.40 -1.48 18.71
CA MET A 84 13.32 -0.63 19.23
C MET A 84 13.67 0.85 19.21
N THR A 85 14.94 1.22 19.27
CA THR A 85 15.37 2.63 19.18
C THR A 85 15.17 3.13 17.75
N TYR A 86 15.58 2.33 16.77
CA TYR A 86 15.39 2.63 15.37
C TYR A 86 13.90 2.71 14.99
N LEU A 87 13.12 1.72 15.39
CA LEU A 87 11.68 1.70 15.08
C LEU A 87 10.91 2.86 15.73
N LYS A 88 11.30 3.29 16.94
CA LYS A 88 10.75 4.48 17.58
C LYS A 88 11.07 5.75 16.80
N ASP A 89 12.32 5.93 16.35
CA ASP A 89 12.72 7.08 15.54
C ASP A 89 11.99 7.10 14.20
N LEU A 90 11.91 5.96 13.51
CA LEU A 90 11.16 5.83 12.24
C LEU A 90 9.69 6.23 12.42
N ASN A 91 9.05 5.73 13.47
CA ASN A 91 7.66 6.03 13.76
C ASN A 91 7.45 7.51 14.14
N HIS A 92 8.39 8.10 14.86
CA HIS A 92 8.38 9.51 15.21
C HIS A 92 8.47 10.40 13.96
N ARG A 93 9.42 10.12 13.06
CA ARG A 93 9.57 10.84 11.79
C ARG A 93 8.34 10.73 10.89
N ALA A 94 7.74 9.54 10.80
CA ALA A 94 6.48 9.36 10.08
C ALA A 94 5.39 10.26 10.66
N LYS A 95 5.21 10.23 11.99
CA LYS A 95 4.20 11.02 12.70
C LYS A 95 4.42 12.53 12.53
N ASP A 96 5.65 13.01 12.67
CA ASP A 96 5.99 14.44 12.56
C ASP A 96 5.71 15.01 11.16
N ASN A 97 5.75 14.15 10.14
CA ASN A 97 5.43 14.51 8.76
C ASN A 97 3.97 14.16 8.37
N GLY A 98 3.12 13.74 9.32
CA GLY A 98 1.74 13.34 9.05
C GLY A 98 1.59 12.08 8.20
N VAL A 99 2.61 11.25 8.15
CA VAL A 99 2.68 10.04 7.32
C VAL A 99 2.15 8.83 8.08
N ARG A 100 1.36 8.00 7.40
CA ARG A 100 0.89 6.70 7.89
C ARG A 100 1.79 5.59 7.40
N ASN A 101 2.21 4.73 8.30
CA ASN A 101 2.88 3.48 7.98
C ASN A 101 1.82 2.49 7.51
N VAL A 102 1.88 2.03 6.25
CA VAL A 102 0.83 1.20 5.63
C VAL A 102 1.14 -0.28 5.80
N LEU A 103 2.30 -0.69 5.35
CA LEU A 103 2.76 -2.08 5.43
C LEU A 103 4.29 -2.18 5.39
N ILE A 104 4.80 -3.40 5.68
CA ILE A 104 6.18 -3.81 5.42
C ILE A 104 6.15 -4.92 4.37
N MET A 105 6.86 -4.76 3.26
CA MET A 105 7.14 -5.81 2.27
C MET A 105 8.30 -6.65 2.79
N ILE A 106 8.09 -7.97 2.86
CA ILE A 106 9.08 -8.91 3.40
C ILE A 106 9.63 -9.75 2.26
N ASP A 107 10.91 -9.56 1.97
CA ASP A 107 11.69 -10.31 0.99
C ASP A 107 12.92 -10.95 1.63
N GLY A 108 13.41 -12.04 1.04
CA GLY A 108 14.67 -12.68 1.45
C GLY A 108 14.62 -13.47 2.77
N GLU A 109 13.45 -13.70 3.35
CA GLU A 109 13.30 -14.44 4.62
C GLU A 109 13.01 -15.94 4.44
N GLY A 110 13.16 -16.46 3.21
CA GLY A 110 12.93 -17.86 2.84
C GLY A 110 11.57 -18.08 2.16
N ASN A 111 11.39 -19.27 1.59
CA ASN A 111 10.21 -19.63 0.80
C ASN A 111 9.13 -20.27 1.68
N LEU A 112 7.95 -19.67 1.71
CA LEU A 112 6.80 -20.19 2.47
C LEU A 112 6.23 -21.50 1.88
N GLY A 113 6.57 -21.84 0.64
CA GLY A 113 6.24 -23.08 -0.03
C GLY A 113 7.42 -24.03 -0.21
N ASP A 114 8.53 -23.86 0.51
CA ASP A 114 9.71 -24.72 0.38
C ASP A 114 9.35 -26.21 0.61
N ALA A 115 9.92 -27.09 -0.23
CA ALA A 115 9.69 -28.52 -0.12
C ALA A 115 10.31 -29.11 1.15
N ASP A 116 11.45 -28.59 1.59
CA ASP A 116 12.10 -28.92 2.84
C ASP A 116 11.32 -28.27 4.01
N GLU A 117 10.77 -29.13 4.87
CA GLU A 117 9.96 -28.69 6.00
C GLU A 117 10.75 -27.81 6.98
N THR A 118 12.01 -28.13 7.24
CA THR A 118 12.86 -27.36 8.16
C THR A 118 13.11 -25.96 7.63
N LYS A 119 13.41 -25.83 6.32
CA LYS A 119 13.60 -24.54 5.67
C LYS A 119 12.30 -23.74 5.65
N ARG A 120 11.16 -24.39 5.36
CA ARG A 120 9.85 -23.75 5.35
C ARG A 120 9.46 -23.24 6.73
N GLN A 121 9.68 -24.05 7.78
CA GLN A 121 9.43 -23.64 9.16
C GLN A 121 10.33 -22.46 9.55
N LYS A 122 11.61 -22.50 9.18
CA LYS A 122 12.54 -21.39 9.39
C LYS A 122 12.11 -20.12 8.67
N ALA A 123 11.59 -20.24 7.43
CA ALA A 123 11.02 -19.12 6.71
C ALA A 123 9.85 -18.49 7.49
N VAL A 124 8.90 -19.29 7.99
CA VAL A 124 7.79 -18.81 8.82
C VAL A 124 8.31 -18.06 10.06
N GLU A 125 9.28 -18.64 10.80
CA GLU A 125 9.87 -18.02 11.98
C GLU A 125 10.54 -16.68 11.67
N ASN A 126 11.24 -16.58 10.54
CA ASN A 126 11.92 -15.36 10.11
C ASN A 126 10.96 -14.20 9.84
N HIS A 127 9.70 -14.49 9.48
CA HIS A 127 8.68 -13.48 9.25
C HIS A 127 8.12 -12.88 10.55
N TYR A 128 8.18 -13.57 11.69
CA TYR A 128 7.59 -13.09 12.94
C TYR A 128 8.14 -11.73 13.38
N LYS A 129 9.45 -11.54 13.34
CA LYS A 129 10.09 -10.26 13.68
C LYS A 129 9.55 -9.07 12.88
N TRP A 130 9.17 -9.31 11.61
CA TRP A 130 8.61 -8.28 10.74
C TRP A 130 7.14 -8.00 11.01
N ILE A 131 6.38 -9.02 11.40
CA ILE A 131 5.01 -8.84 11.88
C ILE A 131 5.01 -8.02 13.17
N ASP A 132 5.95 -8.29 14.08
CA ASP A 132 6.11 -7.53 15.33
C ASP A 132 6.53 -6.07 15.04
N ALA A 133 7.48 -5.87 14.12
CA ALA A 133 7.90 -4.53 13.68
C ALA A 133 6.74 -3.76 13.03
N ALA A 134 5.95 -4.41 12.16
CA ALA A 134 4.78 -3.82 11.54
C ALA A 134 3.73 -3.40 12.57
N ASN A 135 3.46 -4.26 13.56
CA ASN A 135 2.58 -3.94 14.67
C ASN A 135 3.08 -2.73 15.47
N PHE A 136 4.37 -2.71 15.80
CA PHE A 136 4.96 -1.58 16.54
C PHE A 136 4.90 -0.26 15.76
N LEU A 137 5.14 -0.29 14.44
CA LEU A 137 5.05 0.88 13.57
C LEU A 137 3.60 1.32 13.29
N GLY A 138 2.61 0.53 13.70
CA GLY A 138 1.20 0.81 13.43
C GLY A 138 0.77 0.53 11.99
N CYS A 139 1.51 -0.32 11.27
CA CYS A 139 1.11 -0.81 9.95
C CYS A 139 -0.17 -1.66 10.04
N GLY A 140 -0.94 -1.68 8.94
CA GLY A 140 -2.12 -2.54 8.83
C GLY A 140 -1.82 -3.95 8.30
N ALA A 141 -0.65 -4.15 7.68
CA ALA A 141 -0.29 -5.39 7.02
C ALA A 141 1.22 -5.63 6.94
N VAL A 142 1.57 -6.89 6.66
CA VAL A 142 2.85 -7.27 6.05
C VAL A 142 2.57 -7.95 4.72
N ARG A 143 3.38 -7.65 3.69
CA ARG A 143 3.35 -8.38 2.41
C ARG A 143 4.39 -9.48 2.43
N VAL A 144 4.00 -10.67 2.04
CA VAL A 144 4.84 -11.86 1.94
C VAL A 144 4.76 -12.46 0.54
N ASN A 145 5.71 -13.33 0.20
CA ASN A 145 5.77 -14.03 -1.09
C ASN A 145 5.30 -15.48 -0.93
N ALA A 146 4.46 -15.95 -1.87
CA ALA A 146 4.04 -17.34 -1.96
C ALA A 146 4.93 -18.08 -2.97
N ALA A 147 6.17 -18.34 -2.59
CA ALA A 147 7.17 -19.02 -3.42
C ALA A 147 7.45 -20.43 -2.91
N GLY A 148 7.74 -21.32 -3.85
CA GLY A 148 8.12 -22.71 -3.56
C GLY A 148 8.49 -23.46 -4.83
N GLN A 149 8.96 -24.70 -4.66
CA GLN A 149 9.35 -25.61 -5.73
C GLN A 149 8.50 -26.87 -5.69
N GLY A 150 8.12 -27.40 -6.85
CA GLY A 150 7.28 -28.59 -7.00
C GLY A 150 6.08 -28.32 -7.90
N THR A 151 5.10 -29.21 -7.88
CA THR A 151 3.83 -29.04 -8.58
C THR A 151 3.01 -27.89 -7.97
N LYS A 152 2.04 -27.39 -8.72
CA LYS A 152 1.13 -26.32 -8.26
C LYS A 152 0.41 -26.71 -6.97
N GLU A 153 -0.04 -27.94 -6.89
CA GLU A 153 -0.76 -28.50 -5.75
C GLU A 153 0.14 -28.64 -4.52
N GLU A 154 1.35 -29.19 -4.69
CA GLU A 154 2.32 -29.35 -3.58
C GLU A 154 2.73 -28.00 -2.99
N VAL A 155 3.00 -27.01 -3.87
CA VAL A 155 3.36 -25.66 -3.41
C VAL A 155 2.18 -25.02 -2.70
N LYS A 156 0.95 -25.14 -3.24
CA LYS A 156 -0.27 -24.65 -2.60
C LYS A 156 -0.43 -25.20 -1.19
N ASP A 157 -0.35 -26.51 -1.02
CA ASP A 157 -0.55 -27.17 0.29
C ASP A 157 0.44 -26.65 1.34
N ARG A 158 1.69 -26.43 0.94
CA ARG A 158 2.73 -25.91 1.82
C ARG A 158 2.52 -24.42 2.14
N VAL A 159 2.22 -23.61 1.13
CA VAL A 159 1.96 -22.17 1.28
C VAL A 159 0.73 -21.93 2.17
N VAL A 160 -0.34 -22.70 1.99
CA VAL A 160 -1.56 -22.61 2.82
C VAL A 160 -1.24 -22.83 4.31
N LYS A 161 -0.41 -23.83 4.63
CA LYS A 161 0.02 -24.10 6.02
C LYS A 161 0.82 -22.93 6.59
N SER A 162 1.81 -22.45 5.82
CA SER A 162 2.67 -21.34 6.25
C SER A 162 1.88 -20.03 6.43
N LEU A 163 1.02 -19.68 5.47
CA LEU A 163 0.17 -18.48 5.57
C LEU A 163 -0.83 -18.57 6.72
N SER A 164 -1.40 -19.77 6.97
CA SER A 164 -2.29 -19.97 8.11
C SER A 164 -1.58 -19.70 9.43
N THR A 165 -0.34 -20.18 9.57
CA THR A 165 0.48 -19.97 10.77
C THR A 165 0.82 -18.48 10.94
N LEU A 166 1.26 -17.80 9.85
CA LEU A 166 1.56 -16.36 9.89
C LEU A 166 0.32 -15.51 10.19
N ALA A 167 -0.83 -15.86 9.61
CA ALA A 167 -2.08 -15.17 9.87
C ALA A 167 -2.53 -15.31 11.33
N ASP A 168 -2.38 -16.50 11.94
CA ASP A 168 -2.66 -16.71 13.37
C ASP A 168 -1.73 -15.88 14.25
N TYR A 169 -0.45 -15.80 13.88
CA TYR A 169 0.50 -14.93 14.58
C TYR A 169 0.14 -13.46 14.46
N GLY A 170 -0.09 -12.98 13.24
CA GLY A 170 -0.44 -11.57 12.96
C GLY A 170 -1.75 -11.13 13.56
N LYS A 171 -2.70 -12.07 13.77
CA LYS A 171 -4.00 -11.77 14.39
C LYS A 171 -3.86 -11.16 15.78
N LYS A 172 -2.86 -11.55 16.55
CA LYS A 172 -2.60 -11.04 17.90
C LYS A 172 -2.30 -9.53 17.89
N GLY A 173 -1.56 -9.06 16.86
CA GLY A 173 -1.21 -7.66 16.63
C GLY A 173 -2.19 -6.93 15.69
N LYS A 174 -3.30 -7.56 15.27
CA LYS A 174 -4.23 -7.04 14.25
C LYS A 174 -3.56 -6.76 12.90
N ILE A 175 -2.49 -7.50 12.57
CA ILE A 175 -1.77 -7.39 11.32
C ILE A 175 -2.38 -8.34 10.28
N ASN A 176 -2.65 -7.81 9.09
CA ASN A 176 -2.98 -8.63 7.94
C ASN A 176 -1.69 -9.22 7.34
N VAL A 177 -1.74 -10.48 6.96
CA VAL A 177 -0.70 -11.13 6.15
C VAL A 177 -1.22 -11.20 4.72
N ILE A 178 -0.61 -10.45 3.83
CA ILE A 178 -1.07 -10.32 2.45
C ILE A 178 -0.03 -10.84 1.47
N VAL A 179 -0.49 -11.46 0.40
CA VAL A 179 0.37 -12.06 -0.62
C VAL A 179 0.30 -11.24 -1.89
N GLU A 180 1.46 -10.93 -2.44
CA GLU A 180 1.58 -10.30 -3.76
C GLU A 180 1.75 -11.37 -4.85
N ASN A 181 1.19 -11.14 -6.04
CA ASN A 181 1.59 -11.82 -7.25
C ASN A 181 2.98 -11.30 -7.67
N HIS A 182 4.04 -12.00 -7.24
CA HIS A 182 5.43 -11.52 -7.30
C HIS A 182 6.36 -12.50 -8.06
N GLY A 183 5.91 -13.01 -9.19
CA GLY A 183 6.68 -13.94 -10.02
C GLY A 183 6.41 -15.42 -9.71
N GLY A 184 6.91 -16.27 -10.58
CA GLY A 184 6.68 -17.70 -10.51
C GLY A 184 5.19 -18.05 -10.46
N ILE A 185 4.86 -19.05 -9.67
CA ILE A 185 3.48 -19.54 -9.56
C ILE A 185 2.50 -18.50 -8.98
N SER A 186 2.97 -17.58 -8.14
CA SER A 186 2.11 -16.55 -7.56
C SER A 186 1.63 -15.52 -8.59
N SER A 187 2.25 -15.46 -9.79
CA SER A 187 1.78 -14.65 -10.92
C SER A 187 0.58 -15.26 -11.65
N HIS A 188 0.08 -16.40 -11.22
CA HIS A 188 -1.19 -16.98 -11.69
C HIS A 188 -2.31 -16.60 -10.72
N GLY A 189 -3.19 -15.67 -11.12
CA GLY A 189 -4.24 -15.13 -10.26
C GLY A 189 -5.22 -16.20 -9.76
N ASP A 190 -5.58 -17.17 -10.61
CA ASP A 190 -6.41 -18.31 -10.26
C ASP A 190 -5.78 -19.18 -9.16
N TRP A 191 -4.48 -19.47 -9.28
CA TRP A 191 -3.76 -20.24 -8.28
C TRP A 191 -3.68 -19.49 -6.94
N LEU A 192 -3.28 -18.23 -6.96
CA LEU A 192 -3.14 -17.45 -5.74
C LEU A 192 -4.48 -17.20 -5.05
N SER A 193 -5.54 -16.94 -5.82
CA SER A 193 -6.88 -16.79 -5.26
C SER A 193 -7.38 -18.09 -4.60
N ASP A 194 -7.06 -19.26 -5.18
CA ASP A 194 -7.40 -20.56 -4.60
C ASP A 194 -6.60 -20.85 -3.32
N VAL A 195 -5.32 -20.45 -3.25
CA VAL A 195 -4.52 -20.46 -2.01
C VAL A 195 -5.23 -19.65 -0.92
N LEU A 196 -5.58 -18.39 -1.21
CA LEU A 196 -6.19 -17.48 -0.23
C LEU A 196 -7.57 -17.96 0.22
N LYS A 197 -8.36 -18.48 -0.71
CA LYS A 197 -9.65 -19.13 -0.43
C LYS A 197 -9.47 -20.31 0.53
N THR A 198 -8.45 -21.12 0.30
CA THR A 198 -8.19 -22.30 1.14
C THR A 198 -7.71 -21.92 2.54
N VAL A 199 -6.88 -20.87 2.66
CA VAL A 199 -6.49 -20.31 3.98
C VAL A 199 -7.71 -19.81 4.75
N GLY A 200 -8.65 -19.12 4.10
CA GLY A 200 -9.96 -18.77 4.65
C GLY A 200 -9.94 -17.86 5.89
N LYS A 201 -8.81 -17.21 6.21
CA LYS A 201 -8.68 -16.34 7.39
C LYS A 201 -8.93 -14.87 7.02
N SER A 202 -9.71 -14.18 7.82
CA SER A 202 -10.11 -12.78 7.56
C SER A 202 -8.93 -11.79 7.51
N ASN A 203 -7.83 -12.10 8.18
CA ASN A 203 -6.59 -11.32 8.16
C ASN A 203 -5.53 -11.90 7.21
N CYS A 204 -5.88 -12.85 6.33
CA CYS A 204 -5.07 -13.25 5.20
C CYS A 204 -5.71 -12.73 3.90
N GLY A 205 -4.91 -12.14 3.01
CA GLY A 205 -5.44 -11.54 1.80
C GLY A 205 -4.38 -11.35 0.72
N SER A 206 -4.69 -10.54 -0.29
CA SER A 206 -3.80 -10.21 -1.39
C SER A 206 -3.38 -8.75 -1.38
N LEU A 207 -2.22 -8.51 -1.99
CA LEU A 207 -1.77 -7.23 -2.52
C LEU A 207 -1.65 -7.40 -4.04
N PRO A 208 -2.75 -7.26 -4.82
CA PRO A 208 -2.64 -7.37 -6.27
C PRO A 208 -1.68 -6.33 -6.82
N ASP A 209 -0.57 -6.79 -7.43
CA ASP A 209 0.30 -5.96 -8.24
C ASP A 209 -0.24 -5.91 -9.67
N LEU A 210 -0.39 -4.71 -10.22
CA LEU A 210 -1.04 -4.50 -11.50
C LEU A 210 -0.18 -4.94 -12.70
N GLY A 211 1.12 -5.24 -12.49
CA GLY A 211 2.08 -5.58 -13.55
C GLY A 211 2.71 -6.96 -13.48
N ASN A 212 2.80 -7.58 -12.30
CA ASN A 212 3.57 -8.81 -12.07
C ASN A 212 2.84 -10.10 -12.52
N PHE A 213 2.30 -10.09 -13.73
CA PHE A 213 1.71 -11.25 -14.41
C PHE A 213 2.51 -11.56 -15.66
N TYR A 214 3.27 -12.66 -15.69
CA TYR A 214 4.17 -12.99 -16.80
C TYR A 214 3.53 -13.92 -17.81
N GLU A 215 2.97 -15.06 -17.36
CA GLU A 215 2.32 -16.08 -18.21
C GLU A 215 0.80 -16.15 -17.96
N TYR A 216 0.22 -15.12 -17.40
CA TYR A 216 -1.20 -15.01 -17.05
C TYR A 216 -1.76 -13.65 -17.50
N ASP A 217 -3.03 -13.60 -17.91
CA ASP A 217 -3.66 -12.32 -18.25
C ASP A 217 -3.74 -11.43 -17.00
N LYS A 218 -3.08 -10.28 -17.05
CA LYS A 218 -2.97 -9.36 -15.89
C LYS A 218 -4.33 -8.83 -15.42
N TYR A 219 -5.26 -8.60 -16.35
CA TYR A 219 -6.57 -8.06 -15.99
C TYR A 219 -7.44 -9.12 -15.33
N GLN A 220 -7.38 -10.35 -15.85
CA GLN A 220 -8.02 -11.50 -15.20
C GLN A 220 -7.37 -11.76 -13.84
N GLY A 221 -6.05 -11.74 -13.75
CA GLY A 221 -5.32 -11.97 -12.50
C GLY A 221 -5.66 -10.97 -11.41
N VAL A 222 -5.75 -9.68 -11.76
CA VAL A 222 -6.22 -8.68 -10.79
C VAL A 222 -7.68 -8.96 -10.40
N ALA A 223 -8.55 -9.28 -11.35
CA ALA A 223 -9.95 -9.60 -11.05
C ALA A 223 -10.07 -10.81 -10.10
N ASP A 224 -9.24 -11.84 -10.27
CA ASP A 224 -9.21 -13.03 -9.41
C ASP A 224 -8.76 -12.70 -7.97
N LEU A 225 -7.83 -11.75 -7.82
CA LEU A 225 -7.24 -11.39 -6.53
C LEU A 225 -8.01 -10.31 -5.77
N MET A 226 -8.77 -9.45 -6.46
CA MET A 226 -9.50 -8.35 -5.83
C MET A 226 -10.46 -8.76 -4.72
N PRO A 227 -11.15 -9.93 -4.73
CA PRO A 227 -11.98 -10.37 -3.61
C PRO A 227 -11.25 -10.51 -2.27
N TYR A 228 -9.93 -10.67 -2.31
CA TYR A 228 -9.05 -10.85 -1.16
C TYR A 228 -8.19 -9.61 -0.86
N ALA A 229 -8.29 -8.55 -1.67
CA ALA A 229 -7.38 -7.41 -1.62
C ALA A 229 -7.49 -6.63 -0.30
N LYS A 230 -6.34 -6.36 0.30
CA LYS A 230 -6.15 -5.48 1.47
C LYS A 230 -5.35 -4.22 1.13
N GLY A 231 -4.69 -4.20 0.00
CA GLY A 231 -3.99 -3.12 -0.66
C GLY A 231 -3.91 -3.41 -2.14
N VAL A 232 -3.37 -2.51 -2.94
CA VAL A 232 -3.09 -2.70 -4.38
C VAL A 232 -1.74 -2.07 -4.67
N SER A 233 -0.86 -2.77 -5.41
CA SER A 233 0.41 -2.22 -5.90
C SER A 233 0.23 -1.71 -7.34
N ALA A 234 0.36 -0.39 -7.51
CA ALA A 234 0.28 0.26 -8.81
C ALA A 234 1.65 0.24 -9.51
N LYS A 235 2.01 -0.92 -10.07
CA LYS A 235 3.23 -1.10 -10.85
C LYS A 235 3.21 -0.24 -12.11
N THR A 236 4.30 0.51 -12.34
CA THR A 236 4.49 1.30 -13.56
C THR A 236 5.94 1.23 -14.05
N HIS A 237 6.13 1.35 -15.36
CA HIS A 237 7.45 1.28 -15.98
C HIS A 237 7.69 2.40 -16.97
N VAL A 238 6.78 2.60 -17.93
CA VAL A 238 7.01 3.44 -19.10
C VAL A 238 5.77 4.28 -19.39
N PHE A 239 5.97 5.56 -19.61
CA PHE A 239 4.88 6.51 -19.88
C PHE A 239 4.93 7.05 -21.30
N ASP A 240 3.76 7.30 -21.90
CA ASP A 240 3.64 8.07 -23.13
C ASP A 240 3.64 9.58 -22.85
N ALA A 241 3.61 10.38 -23.91
CA ALA A 241 3.60 11.85 -23.82
C ALA A 241 2.33 12.40 -23.12
N GLN A 242 1.27 11.62 -23.00
CA GLN A 242 0.03 11.96 -22.32
C GLN A 242 0.03 11.50 -20.86
N GLY A 243 1.10 10.85 -20.42
CA GLY A 243 1.26 10.30 -19.07
C GLY A 243 0.44 9.04 -18.81
N ASN A 244 0.14 8.25 -19.85
CA ASN A 244 -0.43 6.91 -19.69
C ASN A 244 0.70 5.88 -19.57
N GLU A 245 0.51 4.89 -18.74
CA GLU A 245 1.42 3.73 -18.68
C GLU A 245 1.25 2.90 -19.97
N ARG A 246 2.37 2.56 -20.63
CA ARG A 246 2.34 1.93 -21.97
C ARG A 246 2.16 0.42 -21.94
N LYS A 247 2.49 -0.26 -20.86
CA LYS A 247 2.42 -1.73 -20.72
C LYS A 247 1.14 -2.20 -20.04
N ILE A 248 0.47 -1.31 -19.31
CA ILE A 248 -0.72 -1.60 -18.52
C ILE A 248 -1.79 -0.55 -18.86
N ASP A 249 -2.93 -1.01 -19.35
CA ASP A 249 -4.10 -0.13 -19.52
C ASP A 249 -4.71 0.19 -18.16
N TYR A 250 -4.33 1.33 -17.61
CA TYR A 250 -4.79 1.78 -16.31
C TYR A 250 -6.29 2.12 -16.28
N VAL A 251 -6.90 2.47 -17.41
CA VAL A 251 -8.36 2.69 -17.46
C VAL A 251 -9.09 1.38 -17.18
N LYS A 252 -8.71 0.32 -17.91
CA LYS A 252 -9.25 -1.03 -17.70
C LYS A 252 -8.94 -1.57 -16.30
N MET A 253 -7.70 -1.35 -15.85
CA MET A 253 -7.23 -1.87 -14.54
C MET A 253 -7.98 -1.23 -13.38
N MET A 254 -8.09 0.10 -13.37
CA MET A 254 -8.78 0.84 -12.31
C MET A 254 -10.29 0.60 -12.32
N ASP A 255 -10.89 0.29 -13.48
CA ASP A 255 -12.28 -0.14 -13.55
C ASP A 255 -12.50 -1.48 -12.83
N ILE A 256 -11.59 -2.45 -12.98
CA ILE A 256 -11.62 -3.73 -12.25
C ILE A 256 -11.55 -3.48 -10.73
N VAL A 257 -10.58 -2.67 -10.28
CA VAL A 257 -10.39 -2.35 -8.87
C VAL A 257 -11.63 -1.64 -8.29
N LYS A 258 -12.21 -0.70 -9.05
CA LYS A 258 -13.42 0.03 -8.65
C LYS A 258 -14.65 -0.85 -8.60
N LYS A 259 -14.84 -1.75 -9.57
CA LYS A 259 -15.95 -2.72 -9.60
C LYS A 259 -15.91 -3.68 -8.41
N ALA A 260 -14.71 -4.02 -7.92
CA ALA A 260 -14.52 -4.79 -6.69
C ALA A 260 -14.89 -4.00 -5.41
N LYS A 261 -15.28 -2.72 -5.53
CA LYS A 261 -15.60 -1.82 -4.40
C LYS A 261 -14.44 -1.68 -3.41
N PHE A 262 -13.21 -1.80 -3.89
CA PHE A 262 -12.01 -1.65 -3.07
C PHE A 262 -11.99 -0.28 -2.39
N LYS A 263 -11.57 -0.28 -1.13
CA LYS A 263 -11.30 0.92 -0.35
C LYS A 263 -10.02 0.70 0.44
N GLY A 264 -9.05 1.56 0.27
CA GLY A 264 -7.76 1.41 0.95
C GLY A 264 -6.66 2.16 0.24
N PHE A 265 -5.43 1.72 0.44
CA PHE A 265 -4.27 2.27 -0.23
C PHE A 265 -4.01 1.60 -1.57
N ILE A 266 -3.66 2.42 -2.55
CA ILE A 266 -3.03 2.00 -3.80
C ILE A 266 -1.61 2.54 -3.75
N GLY A 267 -0.64 1.64 -3.59
CA GLY A 267 0.78 1.95 -3.46
C GLY A 267 1.43 2.18 -4.82
N ILE A 268 2.10 3.30 -4.98
CA ILE A 268 2.93 3.56 -6.16
C ILE A 268 4.16 2.66 -6.10
N GLU A 269 4.39 1.88 -7.15
CA GLU A 269 5.59 1.08 -7.32
C GLU A 269 6.15 1.26 -8.74
N TYR A 270 7.03 2.25 -8.88
CA TYR A 270 7.69 2.57 -10.13
C TYR A 270 8.99 1.78 -10.27
N GLU A 271 9.13 1.03 -11.36
CA GLU A 271 10.32 0.24 -11.70
C GLU A 271 10.87 0.53 -13.11
N GLY A 272 10.43 1.63 -13.71
CA GLY A 272 10.89 2.02 -15.04
C GLY A 272 12.34 2.49 -15.07
N GLY A 273 12.94 2.40 -16.26
CA GLY A 273 14.30 2.87 -16.53
C GLY A 273 14.37 4.11 -17.42
N GLU A 274 13.26 4.54 -18.02
CA GLU A 274 13.25 5.70 -18.93
C GLU A 274 13.23 7.04 -18.18
N LEU A 275 12.54 7.08 -17.04
CA LEU A 275 12.51 8.24 -16.15
C LEU A 275 13.37 7.99 -14.91
N SER A 276 13.79 9.06 -14.24
CA SER A 276 14.32 8.95 -12.90
C SER A 276 13.24 8.42 -11.95
N GLU A 277 13.63 7.85 -10.80
CA GLU A 277 12.68 7.38 -9.79
C GLU A 277 11.74 8.50 -9.33
N ILE A 278 12.26 9.71 -9.17
CA ILE A 278 11.47 10.90 -8.78
C ILE A 278 10.41 11.23 -9.84
N GLU A 279 10.79 11.26 -11.11
CA GLU A 279 9.87 11.57 -12.22
C GLU A 279 8.85 10.45 -12.42
N GLY A 280 9.28 9.19 -12.33
CA GLY A 280 8.39 8.03 -12.45
C GLY A 280 7.35 7.96 -11.33
N ILE A 281 7.73 8.23 -10.09
CA ILE A 281 6.80 8.35 -8.96
C ILE A 281 5.79 9.47 -9.19
N LYS A 282 6.24 10.65 -9.64
CA LYS A 282 5.36 11.78 -9.96
C LYS A 282 4.40 11.44 -11.10
N ALA A 283 4.88 10.78 -12.15
CA ALA A 283 4.05 10.36 -13.27
C ALA A 283 2.99 9.32 -12.83
N THR A 284 3.38 8.33 -12.03
CA THR A 284 2.44 7.35 -11.48
C THR A 284 1.39 8.01 -10.57
N LYS A 285 1.81 8.94 -9.71
CA LYS A 285 0.88 9.72 -8.88
C LYS A 285 -0.13 10.47 -9.73
N ALA A 286 0.34 11.21 -10.74
CA ALA A 286 -0.52 11.97 -11.65
C ALA A 286 -1.49 11.05 -12.42
N LEU A 287 -1.05 9.85 -12.83
CA LEU A 287 -1.89 8.84 -13.46
C LEU A 287 -3.00 8.36 -12.51
N LEU A 288 -2.66 7.99 -11.27
CA LEU A 288 -3.65 7.54 -10.28
C LEU A 288 -4.66 8.63 -9.90
N GLU A 289 -4.24 9.88 -9.83
CA GLU A 289 -5.12 11.02 -9.49
C GLU A 289 -6.25 11.24 -10.49
N ARG A 290 -6.13 10.76 -11.73
CA ARG A 290 -7.20 10.81 -12.74
C ARG A 290 -8.40 9.92 -12.39
N PHE A 291 -8.23 8.95 -11.48
CA PHE A 291 -9.25 7.95 -11.12
C PHE A 291 -9.88 8.20 -9.73
N LYS A 292 -9.48 9.25 -9.01
CA LYS A 292 -10.02 9.62 -7.69
C LYS A 292 -11.47 10.11 -7.71
#